data_c27aabb9b1e28cd58cc679a687dba40a
#
_entry.id   c27aabb9b1e28cd58cc679a687dba40a
#
_cell.length_a   1.000
_cell.length_b   1.000
_cell.length_c   1.000
_cell.angle_alpha   90.00
_cell.angle_beta   90.00
_cell.angle_gamma   90.00
#
_symmetry.space_group_name_H-M   'P 1'
#
loop_
_entity.id
_entity.type
_entity.pdbx_description
1 polymer ?
#
loop_
_entity_poly.entity_id
_entity_poly.type
_entity_poly.pdbx_seq_one_letter_code
_entity_poly.pdbx_strand_id
1 'polypeptide(L)'
;MSIRKNKKLQQEQVIHQKDQTFLQSVGITRTVERPREESDIQLREDRIGRYFRKYLNKFVFVEFSEEFIAQSKAGDLLKGVPVPLRKKEVKDFAGGKGINFLVLAENMAWVMGCDPHFKHTKDYCAILHRLYNKKLTEGMLKEGRDAAEQGEMDNACIHFRAALCMQFDDMHAMYSYARACRVMYENSRNEEYVGRFKAESLEWFELLTETHPRFAMGYYYLGYSYLNMGLYGKAQLAWQ
;
A
#
# COMPACT_ATOMS: atom_id res chain seq x y z
N MET A 1 -9.01 -21.13 -35.77
CA MET A 1 -8.62 -20.47 -34.50
C MET A 1 -9.13 -19.04 -34.32
N SER A 2 -9.56 -18.33 -35.36
CA SER A 2 -10.01 -16.92 -35.35
C SER A 2 -11.38 -16.67 -34.71
N ILE A 3 -12.36 -17.55 -34.94
CA ILE A 3 -13.78 -17.34 -34.53
C ILE A 3 -13.98 -17.42 -33.00
N ARG A 4 -13.19 -18.24 -32.28
CA ARG A 4 -13.28 -18.35 -30.81
C ARG A 4 -12.69 -17.14 -30.10
N LYS A 5 -11.63 -16.50 -30.65
CA LYS A 5 -11.06 -15.27 -30.10
C LYS A 5 -12.02 -14.09 -30.23
N ASN A 6 -12.72 -13.95 -31.37
CA ASN A 6 -13.68 -12.86 -31.56
C ASN A 6 -14.93 -12.99 -30.67
N LYS A 7 -15.43 -14.20 -30.41
CA LYS A 7 -16.55 -14.38 -29.46
C LYS A 7 -16.15 -14.03 -28.01
N LYS A 8 -14.93 -14.34 -27.60
CA LYS A 8 -14.45 -14.01 -26.26
C LYS A 8 -14.26 -12.51 -26.08
N LEU A 9 -13.70 -11.82 -27.08
CA LEU A 9 -13.58 -10.35 -27.10
C LEU A 9 -14.94 -9.64 -27.09
N GLN A 10 -15.92 -10.14 -27.84
CA GLN A 10 -17.28 -9.58 -27.83
C GLN A 10 -18.00 -9.81 -26.50
N GLN A 11 -17.81 -10.96 -25.85
CA GLN A 11 -18.36 -11.21 -24.52
C GLN A 11 -17.70 -10.32 -23.44
N GLU A 12 -16.39 -10.11 -23.52
CA GLU A 12 -15.67 -9.21 -22.60
C GLU A 12 -16.11 -7.75 -22.79
N GLN A 13 -16.33 -7.31 -24.03
CA GLN A 13 -16.84 -5.96 -24.31
C GLN A 13 -18.29 -5.75 -23.83
N VAL A 14 -19.17 -6.74 -23.97
CA VAL A 14 -20.56 -6.67 -23.50
C VAL A 14 -20.62 -6.67 -21.97
N ILE A 15 -19.74 -7.42 -21.30
CA ILE A 15 -19.63 -7.41 -19.85
C ILE A 15 -19.14 -6.03 -19.38
N HIS A 16 -18.11 -5.49 -20.03
CA HIS A 16 -17.54 -4.17 -19.69
C HIS A 16 -18.56 -3.03 -19.87
N GLN A 17 -19.39 -3.09 -20.91
CA GLN A 17 -20.41 -2.08 -21.18
C GLN A 17 -21.59 -2.16 -20.19
N LYS A 18 -21.99 -3.35 -19.76
CA LYS A 18 -22.99 -3.53 -18.70
C LYS A 18 -22.49 -3.06 -17.34
N ASP A 19 -21.22 -3.31 -17.03
CA ASP A 19 -20.59 -2.85 -15.79
C ASP A 19 -20.49 -1.32 -15.75
N GLN A 20 -20.19 -0.64 -16.86
CA GLN A 20 -20.16 0.82 -16.93
C GLN A 20 -21.53 1.46 -16.71
N THR A 21 -22.59 0.93 -17.36
CA THR A 21 -23.95 1.44 -17.19
C THR A 21 -24.44 1.27 -15.75
N PHE A 22 -24.08 0.15 -15.14
CA PHE A 22 -24.39 -0.15 -13.76
C PHE A 22 -23.65 0.78 -12.78
N LEU A 23 -22.35 1.01 -12.98
CA LEU A 23 -21.57 1.91 -12.16
C LEU A 23 -22.08 3.36 -12.21
N GLN A 24 -22.54 3.82 -13.38
CA GLN A 24 -23.18 5.12 -13.57
C GLN A 24 -24.49 5.25 -12.78
N SER A 25 -25.30 4.20 -12.74
CA SER A 25 -26.58 4.20 -12.01
C SER A 25 -26.44 4.34 -10.50
N VAL A 26 -25.26 4.07 -9.96
CA VAL A 26 -24.93 4.14 -8.53
C VAL A 26 -24.03 5.34 -8.18
N GLY A 27 -23.92 6.33 -9.06
CA GLY A 27 -23.15 7.55 -8.84
C GLY A 27 -21.66 7.42 -9.11
N ILE A 28 -21.23 6.35 -9.79
CA ILE A 28 -19.86 6.16 -10.25
C ILE A 28 -19.79 6.58 -11.72
N THR A 29 -19.13 7.69 -12.01
CA THR A 29 -19.10 8.29 -13.34
C THR A 29 -18.10 7.64 -14.27
N ARG A 30 -17.05 7.05 -13.72
CA ARG A 30 -15.96 6.50 -14.52
C ARG A 30 -15.24 5.37 -13.79
N THR A 31 -14.99 4.26 -14.51
CA THR A 31 -14.00 3.27 -14.12
C THR A 31 -12.67 3.68 -14.73
N VAL A 32 -11.65 3.89 -13.92
CA VAL A 32 -10.34 4.31 -14.37
C VAL A 32 -9.44 3.07 -14.46
N GLU A 33 -8.72 2.90 -15.57
CA GLU A 33 -7.63 1.93 -15.61
C GLU A 33 -6.59 2.30 -14.54
N ARG A 34 -5.98 1.29 -13.92
CA ARG A 34 -4.92 1.52 -12.93
C ARG A 34 -3.90 2.47 -13.53
N PRO A 35 -3.66 3.66 -12.92
CA PRO A 35 -2.72 4.63 -13.45
C PRO A 35 -1.33 4.00 -13.60
N ARG A 36 -0.75 4.11 -14.76
CA ARG A 36 0.66 3.76 -14.99
C ARG A 36 1.52 4.87 -14.40
N GLU A 37 2.61 4.48 -13.81
CA GLU A 37 3.51 5.29 -13.02
C GLU A 37 3.98 6.58 -13.71
N GLU A 38 3.71 7.71 -13.10
CA GLU A 38 4.60 8.85 -13.00
C GLU A 38 4.36 9.42 -11.60
N SER A 39 5.21 9.03 -10.64
CA SER A 39 5.03 9.49 -9.27
C SER A 39 5.86 10.74 -9.01
N ASP A 40 5.18 11.84 -8.63
CA ASP A 40 5.81 13.06 -8.12
C ASP A 40 6.39 12.89 -6.70
N ILE A 41 6.25 11.72 -6.09
CA ILE A 41 6.77 11.45 -4.76
C ILE A 41 8.22 11.02 -4.89
N GLN A 42 9.13 11.91 -4.49
CA GLN A 42 10.53 11.58 -4.26
C GLN A 42 10.66 10.72 -3.00
N LEU A 43 10.13 9.53 -3.06
CA LEU A 43 10.42 8.49 -2.10
C LEU A 43 11.70 7.76 -2.53
N ARG A 44 12.32 7.09 -1.58
CA ARG A 44 13.46 6.20 -1.85
C ARG A 44 13.07 5.15 -2.87
N GLU A 45 14.06 4.58 -3.56
CA GLU A 45 13.83 3.51 -4.54
C GLU A 45 12.99 2.37 -3.95
N ASP A 46 11.88 2.02 -4.59
CA ASP A 46 11.02 0.92 -4.17
C ASP A 46 11.55 -0.43 -4.71
N ARG A 47 12.58 -0.98 -4.06
CA ARG A 47 13.25 -2.23 -4.47
C ARG A 47 12.34 -3.45 -4.43
N ILE A 48 11.35 -3.44 -3.56
CA ILE A 48 10.51 -4.62 -3.27
C ILE A 48 9.06 -4.46 -3.71
N GLY A 49 8.64 -3.29 -4.19
CA GLY A 49 7.25 -3.00 -4.61
C GLY A 49 6.70 -4.00 -5.62
N ARG A 50 7.53 -4.53 -6.52
CA ARG A 50 7.10 -5.53 -7.50
C ARG A 50 6.49 -6.78 -6.86
N TYR A 51 6.85 -7.12 -5.63
CA TYR A 51 6.30 -8.27 -4.91
C TYR A 51 4.91 -8.00 -4.35
N PHE A 52 4.55 -6.73 -4.15
CA PHE A 52 3.27 -6.31 -3.57
C PHE A 52 2.29 -5.78 -4.61
N ARG A 53 2.75 -5.21 -5.73
CA ARG A 53 1.87 -4.67 -6.80
C ARG A 53 0.88 -5.70 -7.36
N LYS A 54 1.19 -7.00 -7.28
CA LYS A 54 0.25 -8.08 -7.65
C LYS A 54 -1.08 -8.02 -6.91
N TYR A 55 -1.09 -7.49 -5.68
CA TYR A 55 -2.29 -7.36 -4.85
C TYR A 55 -3.22 -6.23 -5.30
N LEU A 56 -2.76 -5.31 -6.15
CA LEU A 56 -3.59 -4.25 -6.72
C LEU A 56 -4.65 -4.77 -7.69
N ASN A 57 -4.49 -5.98 -8.22
CA ASN A 57 -5.47 -6.62 -9.12
C ASN A 57 -6.83 -6.91 -8.46
N LYS A 58 -6.92 -6.80 -7.13
CA LYS A 58 -8.15 -6.96 -6.36
C LYS A 58 -9.08 -5.75 -6.46
N PHE A 59 -8.55 -4.59 -6.91
CA PHE A 59 -9.25 -3.32 -6.93
C PHE A 59 -9.70 -2.91 -8.32
N VAL A 60 -10.84 -2.23 -8.35
CA VAL A 60 -11.32 -1.42 -9.47
C VAL A 60 -11.22 0.03 -9.01
N PHE A 61 -10.66 0.89 -9.84
CA PHE A 61 -10.53 2.31 -9.54
C PHE A 61 -11.68 3.07 -10.17
N VAL A 62 -12.40 3.83 -9.38
CA VAL A 62 -13.60 4.56 -9.79
C VAL A 62 -13.50 6.03 -9.42
N GLU A 63 -14.08 6.90 -10.23
CA GLU A 63 -14.32 8.30 -9.87
C GLU A 63 -15.77 8.48 -9.48
N PHE A 64 -16.03 9.25 -8.42
CA PHE A 64 -17.38 9.55 -7.97
C PHE A 64 -18.00 10.73 -8.72
N SER A 65 -19.32 10.76 -8.79
CA SER A 65 -20.06 11.89 -9.35
C SER A 65 -19.91 13.14 -8.50
N GLU A 66 -20.11 14.33 -9.10
CA GLU A 66 -20.04 15.60 -8.38
C GLU A 66 -21.09 15.68 -7.25
N GLU A 67 -22.28 15.09 -7.46
CA GLU A 67 -23.32 15.02 -6.45
C GLU A 67 -22.91 14.20 -5.23
N PHE A 68 -22.21 13.06 -5.45
CA PHE A 68 -21.68 12.23 -4.37
C PHE A 68 -20.56 12.96 -3.63
N ILE A 69 -19.65 13.60 -4.37
CA ILE A 69 -18.52 14.37 -3.80
C ILE A 69 -19.05 15.50 -2.92
N ALA A 70 -20.07 16.25 -3.36
CA ALA A 70 -20.66 17.36 -2.60
C ALA A 70 -21.27 16.93 -1.26
N GLN A 71 -21.73 15.68 -1.14
CA GLN A 71 -22.28 15.10 0.08
C GLN A 71 -21.23 14.44 0.97
N SER A 72 -20.01 14.26 0.45
CA SER A 72 -18.91 13.58 1.13
C SER A 72 -18.19 14.49 2.12
N LYS A 73 -17.76 13.94 3.27
CA LYS A 73 -16.88 14.63 4.23
C LYS A 73 -15.48 14.94 3.64
N ALA A 74 -15.04 14.18 2.66
CA ALA A 74 -13.79 14.44 1.95
C ALA A 74 -13.93 15.59 0.94
N GLY A 75 -15.17 15.91 0.50
CA GLY A 75 -15.43 17.02 -0.39
C GLY A 75 -14.60 17.01 -1.65
N ASP A 76 -14.09 18.17 -2.02
CA ASP A 76 -13.31 18.36 -3.26
C ASP A 76 -12.03 17.54 -3.35
N LEU A 77 -11.52 17.00 -2.24
CA LEU A 77 -10.35 16.11 -2.27
C LEU A 77 -10.58 14.83 -3.07
N LEU A 78 -11.84 14.42 -3.27
CA LEU A 78 -12.19 13.26 -4.11
C LEU A 78 -12.31 13.59 -5.61
N LYS A 79 -12.31 14.88 -5.98
CA LYS A 79 -12.52 15.30 -7.36
C LYS A 79 -11.33 14.90 -8.25
N GLY A 80 -11.61 14.07 -9.25
CA GLY A 80 -10.57 13.57 -10.18
C GLY A 80 -9.58 12.57 -9.55
N VAL A 81 -9.87 12.08 -8.33
CA VAL A 81 -9.07 11.08 -7.66
C VAL A 81 -9.74 9.72 -7.78
N PRO A 82 -9.12 8.75 -8.46
CA PRO A 82 -9.67 7.41 -8.59
C PRO A 82 -9.61 6.67 -7.25
N VAL A 83 -10.75 6.24 -6.75
CA VAL A 83 -10.92 5.57 -5.45
C VAL A 83 -10.89 4.04 -5.64
N PRO A 84 -10.07 3.31 -4.88
CA PRO A 84 -10.00 1.86 -5.00
C PRO A 84 -11.18 1.19 -4.28
N LEU A 85 -11.94 0.39 -5.04
CA LEU A 85 -13.00 -0.47 -4.53
C LEU A 85 -12.72 -1.93 -4.87
N ARG A 86 -12.99 -2.86 -3.94
CA ARG A 86 -13.00 -4.28 -4.25
C ARG A 86 -14.28 -4.63 -4.98
N LYS A 87 -14.25 -5.65 -5.83
CA LYS A 87 -15.44 -6.08 -6.61
C LYS A 87 -16.68 -6.34 -5.75
N LYS A 88 -16.51 -6.83 -4.53
CA LYS A 88 -17.61 -7.04 -3.58
C LYS A 88 -18.20 -5.70 -3.12
N GLU A 89 -17.37 -4.73 -2.82
CA GLU A 89 -17.77 -3.40 -2.35
C GLU A 89 -18.55 -2.64 -3.43
N VAL A 90 -18.13 -2.77 -4.69
CA VAL A 90 -18.89 -2.22 -5.83
C VAL A 90 -20.30 -2.80 -5.89
N LYS A 91 -20.46 -4.12 -5.69
CA LYS A 91 -21.77 -4.78 -5.66
C LYS A 91 -22.62 -4.35 -4.47
N ASP A 92 -22.01 -4.24 -3.29
CA ASP A 92 -22.70 -3.82 -2.07
C ASP A 92 -23.17 -2.37 -2.17
N PHE A 93 -22.34 -1.48 -2.72
CA PHE A 93 -22.70 -0.09 -2.99
C PHE A 93 -23.88 0.00 -3.98
N ALA A 94 -23.82 -0.74 -5.06
CA ALA A 94 -24.89 -0.81 -6.04
C ALA A 94 -26.19 -1.38 -5.48
N GLY A 95 -26.11 -2.28 -4.53
CA GLY A 95 -27.26 -2.82 -3.79
C GLY A 95 -27.86 -1.85 -2.77
N GLY A 96 -27.43 -0.57 -2.74
CA GLY A 96 -28.00 0.47 -1.89
C GLY A 96 -27.47 0.50 -0.45
N LYS A 97 -26.42 -0.25 -0.12
CA LYS A 97 -25.83 -0.27 1.23
C LYS A 97 -25.03 0.99 1.58
N GLY A 98 -24.80 1.87 0.59
CA GLY A 98 -23.93 3.04 0.76
C GLY A 98 -22.44 2.68 0.87
N ILE A 99 -21.59 3.68 0.75
CA ILE A 99 -20.14 3.51 0.88
C ILE A 99 -19.72 3.72 2.34
N ASN A 100 -19.03 2.72 2.89
CA ASN A 100 -18.36 2.87 4.18
C ASN A 100 -17.01 3.56 3.98
N PHE A 101 -16.87 4.78 4.50
CA PHE A 101 -15.62 5.55 4.41
C PHE A 101 -14.43 4.88 5.09
N LEU A 102 -14.64 4.03 6.10
CA LEU A 102 -13.57 3.26 6.70
C LEU A 102 -13.01 2.23 5.71
N VAL A 103 -13.88 1.53 4.99
CA VAL A 103 -13.48 0.58 3.93
C VAL A 103 -12.71 1.29 2.82
N LEU A 104 -13.14 2.51 2.44
CA LEU A 104 -12.38 3.32 1.47
C LEU A 104 -10.98 3.66 1.99
N ALA A 105 -10.88 4.05 3.27
CA ALA A 105 -9.61 4.36 3.90
C ALA A 105 -8.66 3.15 3.93
N GLU A 106 -9.19 1.99 4.29
CA GLU A 106 -8.45 0.72 4.27
C GLU A 106 -7.96 0.37 2.85
N ASN A 107 -8.81 0.54 1.85
CA ASN A 107 -8.44 0.29 0.46
C ASN A 107 -7.37 1.26 -0.05
N MET A 108 -7.49 2.56 0.25
CA MET A 108 -6.47 3.57 -0.09
C MET A 108 -5.15 3.25 0.59
N ALA A 109 -5.17 2.93 1.88
CA ALA A 109 -3.99 2.51 2.64
C ALA A 109 -3.35 1.26 2.03
N TRP A 110 -4.15 0.28 1.66
CA TRP A 110 -3.66 -0.94 1.01
C TRP A 110 -2.96 -0.64 -0.32
N VAL A 111 -3.55 0.23 -1.16
CA VAL A 111 -2.94 0.65 -2.44
C VAL A 111 -1.61 1.33 -2.20
N MET A 112 -1.54 2.29 -1.26
CA MET A 112 -0.29 2.99 -0.91
C MET A 112 0.77 2.01 -0.39
N GLY A 113 0.39 1.04 0.42
CA GLY A 113 1.32 0.03 0.92
C GLY A 113 1.82 -0.92 -0.16
N CYS A 114 0.97 -1.29 -1.11
CA CYS A 114 1.37 -2.10 -2.28
C CYS A 114 2.32 -1.34 -3.21
N ASP A 115 2.05 -0.07 -3.42
CA ASP A 115 2.79 0.81 -4.31
C ASP A 115 2.89 2.24 -3.75
N PRO A 116 3.91 2.56 -2.93
CA PRO A 116 4.12 3.92 -2.42
C PRO A 116 4.29 4.97 -3.52
N HIS A 117 4.73 4.57 -4.72
CA HIS A 117 4.88 5.43 -5.89
C HIS A 117 3.62 5.53 -6.76
N PHE A 118 2.50 4.99 -6.28
CA PHE A 118 1.22 5.14 -6.97
C PHE A 118 0.88 6.62 -7.18
N LYS A 119 0.46 6.97 -8.40
CA LYS A 119 0.24 8.35 -8.82
C LYS A 119 -0.57 9.20 -7.83
N HIS A 120 -1.58 8.61 -7.18
CA HIS A 120 -2.48 9.29 -6.27
C HIS A 120 -2.15 9.06 -4.78
N THR A 121 -0.95 8.62 -4.44
CA THR A 121 -0.57 8.41 -3.03
C THR A 121 -0.67 9.69 -2.22
N LYS A 122 -0.24 10.85 -2.76
CA LYS A 122 -0.36 12.16 -2.09
C LYS A 122 -1.82 12.55 -1.88
N ASP A 123 -2.67 12.31 -2.88
CA ASP A 123 -4.11 12.60 -2.79
C ASP A 123 -4.75 11.72 -1.71
N TYR A 124 -4.40 10.42 -1.67
CA TYR A 124 -4.89 9.51 -0.63
C TYR A 124 -4.43 9.93 0.76
N CYS A 125 -3.17 10.32 0.94
CA CYS A 125 -2.70 10.86 2.21
C CYS A 125 -3.52 12.09 2.64
N ALA A 126 -3.77 13.03 1.73
CA ALA A 126 -4.56 14.23 2.01
C ALA A 126 -6.02 13.88 2.41
N ILE A 127 -6.67 12.97 1.68
CA ILE A 127 -8.02 12.48 1.98
C ILE A 127 -8.04 11.81 3.36
N LEU A 128 -7.10 10.93 3.62
CA LEU A 128 -7.02 10.18 4.87
C LEU A 128 -6.72 11.09 6.07
N HIS A 129 -5.84 12.08 5.92
CA HIS A 129 -5.60 13.10 6.95
C HIS A 129 -6.83 13.96 7.23
N ARG A 130 -7.65 14.25 6.20
CA ARG A 130 -8.89 15.02 6.34
C ARG A 130 -9.97 14.22 7.06
N LEU A 131 -10.10 12.94 6.77
CA LEU A 131 -11.14 12.06 7.32
C LEU A 131 -10.79 11.49 8.69
N TYR A 132 -9.51 11.25 8.93
CA TYR A 132 -9.01 10.53 10.11
C TYR A 132 -7.79 11.24 10.66
N ASN A 133 -7.71 11.35 11.98
CA ASN A 133 -6.54 11.89 12.68
C ASN A 133 -5.38 10.89 12.69
N LYS A 134 -4.32 11.17 13.46
CA LYS A 134 -3.15 10.28 13.70
C LYS A 134 -3.51 8.83 14.05
N LYS A 135 -4.71 8.58 14.56
CA LYS A 135 -5.23 7.23 14.87
C LYS A 135 -5.24 6.27 13.68
N LEU A 136 -5.24 6.79 12.45
CA LEU A 136 -5.20 5.92 11.27
C LEU A 136 -3.83 5.25 11.12
N THR A 137 -2.73 5.99 11.34
CA THR A 137 -1.37 5.42 11.32
C THR A 137 -1.21 4.35 12.41
N GLU A 138 -1.71 4.63 13.63
CA GLU A 138 -1.73 3.66 14.71
C GLU A 138 -2.54 2.39 14.35
N GLY A 139 -3.68 2.57 13.68
CA GLY A 139 -4.49 1.47 13.15
C GLY A 139 -3.73 0.62 12.12
N MET A 140 -3.08 1.27 11.14
CA MET A 140 -2.24 0.57 10.15
C MET A 140 -1.11 -0.23 10.83
N LEU A 141 -0.46 0.35 11.83
CA LEU A 141 0.60 -0.33 12.58
C LEU A 141 0.07 -1.52 13.37
N LYS A 142 -1.14 -1.41 13.93
CA LYS A 142 -1.79 -2.51 14.63
C LYS A 142 -2.11 -3.65 13.66
N GLU A 143 -2.81 -3.36 12.57
CA GLU A 143 -3.13 -4.35 11.52
C GLU A 143 -1.86 -5.04 10.99
N GLY A 144 -0.78 -4.28 10.79
CA GLY A 144 0.51 -4.83 10.37
C GLY A 144 1.12 -5.78 11.40
N ARG A 145 1.03 -5.46 12.70
CA ARG A 145 1.49 -6.36 13.77
C ARG A 145 0.64 -7.61 13.87
N ASP A 146 -0.68 -7.45 13.83
CA ASP A 146 -1.63 -8.57 13.88
C ASP A 146 -1.40 -9.53 12.71
N ALA A 147 -1.16 -9.00 11.50
CA ALA A 147 -0.79 -9.80 10.33
C ALA A 147 0.55 -10.52 10.50
N ALA A 148 1.56 -9.85 11.06
CA ALA A 148 2.87 -10.47 11.32
C ALA A 148 2.77 -11.60 12.35
N GLU A 149 1.97 -11.46 13.39
CA GLU A 149 1.71 -12.50 14.39
C GLU A 149 0.99 -13.73 13.79
N GLN A 150 0.16 -13.51 12.76
CA GLN A 150 -0.51 -14.58 12.00
C GLN A 150 0.40 -15.20 10.92
N GLY A 151 1.63 -14.70 10.75
CA GLY A 151 2.55 -15.17 9.72
C GLY A 151 2.27 -14.60 8.32
N GLU A 152 1.34 -13.67 8.19
CA GLU A 152 0.96 -13.02 6.93
C GLU A 152 1.90 -11.85 6.59
N MET A 153 3.17 -12.16 6.36
CA MET A 153 4.24 -11.14 6.24
C MET A 153 4.05 -10.18 5.06
N ASP A 154 3.47 -10.62 3.93
CA ASP A 154 3.12 -9.72 2.82
C ASP A 154 2.12 -8.64 3.29
N ASN A 155 1.08 -9.06 4.03
CA ASN A 155 0.07 -8.14 4.56
C ASN A 155 0.70 -7.18 5.60
N ALA A 156 1.54 -7.71 6.49
CA ALA A 156 2.26 -6.92 7.47
C ALA A 156 3.10 -5.81 6.80
N CYS A 157 3.92 -6.18 5.80
CA CYS A 157 4.71 -5.22 5.05
C CYS A 157 3.85 -4.15 4.36
N ILE A 158 2.72 -4.54 3.75
CA ILE A 158 1.81 -3.59 3.09
C ILE A 158 1.27 -2.57 4.09
N HIS A 159 0.84 -3.00 5.28
CA HIS A 159 0.35 -2.09 6.32
C HIS A 159 1.44 -1.16 6.86
N PHE A 160 2.66 -1.66 7.09
CA PHE A 160 3.77 -0.81 7.54
C PHE A 160 4.19 0.20 6.47
N ARG A 161 4.22 -0.19 5.19
CA ARG A 161 4.49 0.74 4.06
C ARG A 161 3.40 1.80 3.95
N ALA A 162 2.13 1.45 4.15
CA ALA A 162 1.03 2.42 4.19
C ALA A 162 1.20 3.42 5.34
N ALA A 163 1.59 2.96 6.53
CA ALA A 163 1.89 3.83 7.66
C ALA A 163 3.05 4.79 7.35
N LEU A 164 4.11 4.32 6.67
CA LEU A 164 5.23 5.15 6.22
C LEU A 164 4.85 6.16 5.14
N CYS A 165 3.86 5.86 4.28
CA CYS A 165 3.30 6.85 3.36
C CYS A 165 2.57 7.98 4.11
N MET A 166 1.90 7.66 5.21
CA MET A 166 1.19 8.63 6.03
C MET A 166 2.13 9.46 6.92
N GLN A 167 3.15 8.82 7.49
CA GLN A 167 4.13 9.45 8.36
C GLN A 167 5.49 8.77 8.17
N PHE A 168 6.31 9.34 7.29
CA PHE A 168 7.57 8.75 6.85
C PHE A 168 8.58 8.54 7.98
N ASP A 169 8.62 9.42 8.97
CA ASP A 169 9.52 9.42 10.10
C ASP A 169 8.96 8.76 11.37
N ASP A 170 7.85 8.00 11.25
CA ASP A 170 7.32 7.26 12.39
C ASP A 170 8.28 6.12 12.80
N MET A 171 8.82 6.21 14.00
CA MET A 171 9.80 5.27 14.56
C MET A 171 9.29 3.83 14.56
N HIS A 172 8.01 3.64 14.93
CA HIS A 172 7.43 2.30 15.02
C HIS A 172 7.15 1.71 13.64
N ALA A 173 6.75 2.53 12.67
CA ALA A 173 6.56 2.11 11.28
C ALA A 173 7.89 1.69 10.66
N MET A 174 8.94 2.52 10.78
CA MET A 174 10.29 2.22 10.28
C MET A 174 10.82 0.91 10.88
N TYR A 175 10.74 0.77 12.19
CA TYR A 175 11.21 -0.41 12.91
C TYR A 175 10.45 -1.68 12.49
N SER A 176 9.12 -1.61 12.48
CA SER A 176 8.27 -2.76 12.14
C SER A 176 8.46 -3.20 10.69
N TYR A 177 8.59 -2.24 9.77
CA TYR A 177 8.84 -2.51 8.37
C TYR A 177 10.22 -3.15 8.12
N ALA A 178 11.29 -2.57 8.70
CA ALA A 178 12.63 -3.13 8.58
C ALA A 178 12.70 -4.57 9.12
N ARG A 179 12.04 -4.83 10.25
CA ARG A 179 11.93 -6.18 10.83
C ARG A 179 11.13 -7.13 9.95
N ALA A 180 10.00 -6.69 9.39
CA ALA A 180 9.20 -7.52 8.51
C ALA A 180 10.00 -7.92 7.25
N CYS A 181 10.72 -6.98 6.63
CA CYS A 181 11.64 -7.27 5.53
C CYS A 181 12.71 -8.31 5.93
N ARG A 182 13.23 -8.21 7.16
CA ARG A 182 14.18 -9.19 7.68
C ARG A 182 13.59 -10.60 7.75
N VAL A 183 12.42 -10.74 8.35
CA VAL A 183 11.73 -12.05 8.46
C VAL A 183 11.48 -12.64 7.07
N MET A 184 11.10 -11.80 6.10
CA MET A 184 10.83 -12.25 4.73
C MET A 184 12.06 -12.83 4.05
N TYR A 185 13.23 -12.19 4.17
CA TYR A 185 14.42 -12.76 3.54
C TYR A 185 15.00 -13.98 4.29
N GLU A 186 14.86 -14.03 5.61
CA GLU A 186 15.30 -15.17 6.42
C GLU A 186 14.52 -16.46 6.10
N ASN A 187 13.26 -16.31 5.65
CA ASN A 187 12.38 -17.43 5.29
C ASN A 187 12.37 -17.78 3.79
N SER A 188 13.22 -17.17 2.97
CA SER A 188 13.26 -17.42 1.54
C SER A 188 14.58 -18.07 1.10
N ARG A 189 14.51 -18.88 0.03
CA ARG A 189 15.67 -19.46 -0.66
C ARG A 189 15.94 -18.83 -2.03
N ASN A 190 15.10 -17.91 -2.47
CA ASN A 190 15.29 -17.20 -3.74
C ASN A 190 16.32 -16.10 -3.55
N GLU A 191 17.48 -16.22 -4.16
CA GLU A 191 18.62 -15.31 -3.99
C GLU A 191 18.27 -13.86 -4.33
N GLU A 192 17.55 -13.62 -5.42
CA GLU A 192 17.14 -12.27 -5.81
C GLU A 192 16.19 -11.64 -4.79
N TYR A 193 15.21 -12.41 -4.34
CA TYR A 193 14.28 -12.00 -3.29
C TYR A 193 15.02 -11.67 -1.99
N VAL A 194 15.88 -12.60 -1.54
CA VAL A 194 16.72 -12.42 -0.35
C VAL A 194 17.56 -11.17 -0.45
N GLY A 195 18.27 -10.97 -1.58
CA GLY A 195 19.12 -9.81 -1.79
C GLY A 195 18.36 -8.49 -1.69
N ARG A 196 17.18 -8.41 -2.32
CA ARG A 196 16.36 -7.21 -2.30
C ARG A 196 15.79 -6.88 -0.91
N PHE A 197 15.21 -7.86 -0.23
CA PHE A 197 14.66 -7.67 1.11
C PHE A 197 15.74 -7.42 2.17
N LYS A 198 16.93 -8.02 2.00
CA LYS A 198 18.08 -7.78 2.87
C LYS A 198 18.59 -6.34 2.74
N ALA A 199 18.72 -5.84 1.50
CA ALA A 199 19.10 -4.46 1.24
C ALA A 199 18.05 -3.47 1.77
N GLU A 200 16.76 -3.74 1.54
CA GLU A 200 15.66 -2.93 2.05
C GLU A 200 15.68 -2.87 3.58
N SER A 201 15.77 -4.02 4.25
CA SER A 201 15.82 -4.09 5.72
C SER A 201 17.00 -3.30 6.29
N LEU A 202 18.20 -3.45 5.70
CA LEU A 202 19.40 -2.73 6.14
C LEU A 202 19.20 -1.22 6.03
N GLU A 203 18.77 -0.74 4.86
CA GLU A 203 18.59 0.68 4.60
C GLU A 203 17.58 1.33 5.57
N TRP A 204 16.50 0.61 5.92
CA TRP A 204 15.53 1.12 6.88
C TRP A 204 16.04 1.10 8.32
N PHE A 205 16.90 0.16 8.72
CA PHE A 205 17.56 0.22 10.03
C PHE A 205 18.61 1.33 10.08
N GLU A 206 19.36 1.58 9.01
CA GLU A 206 20.30 2.72 8.93
C GLU A 206 19.52 4.04 9.08
N LEU A 207 18.44 4.23 8.30
CA LEU A 207 17.59 5.42 8.38
C LEU A 207 16.95 5.57 9.77
N LEU A 208 16.46 4.49 10.37
CA LEU A 208 15.88 4.51 11.72
C LEU A 208 16.87 5.01 12.77
N THR A 209 18.12 4.53 12.73
CA THR A 209 19.14 4.96 13.70
C THR A 209 19.62 6.40 13.46
N GLU A 210 19.55 6.88 12.22
CA GLU A 210 19.86 8.25 11.84
C GLU A 210 18.78 9.23 12.32
N THR A 211 17.50 8.88 12.11
CA THR A 211 16.35 9.72 12.48
C THR A 211 15.97 9.62 13.95
N HIS A 212 16.19 8.46 14.56
CA HIS A 212 15.86 8.17 15.96
C HIS A 212 17.07 7.62 16.74
N PRO A 213 18.12 8.43 16.97
CA PRO A 213 19.39 7.98 17.51
C PRO A 213 19.33 7.47 18.97
N ARG A 214 18.20 7.64 19.65
CA ARG A 214 17.98 7.12 21.02
C ARG A 214 17.24 5.78 21.04
N PHE A 215 16.86 5.24 19.89
CA PHE A 215 16.11 3.99 19.81
C PHE A 215 17.04 2.78 19.74
N ALA A 216 17.40 2.24 20.89
CA ALA A 216 18.37 1.15 21.04
C ALA A 216 18.09 -0.09 20.20
N MET A 217 16.80 -0.45 20.00
CA MET A 217 16.43 -1.61 19.17
C MET A 217 16.77 -1.40 17.68
N GLY A 218 16.86 -0.16 17.20
CA GLY A 218 17.36 0.14 15.87
C GLY A 218 18.81 -0.30 15.70
N TYR A 219 19.66 0.09 16.62
CA TYR A 219 21.08 -0.28 16.63
C TYR A 219 21.30 -1.78 16.85
N TYR A 220 20.48 -2.41 17.70
CA TYR A 220 20.53 -3.85 17.91
C TYR A 220 20.37 -4.60 16.59
N TYR A 221 19.31 -4.33 15.84
CA TYR A 221 19.06 -5.00 14.57
C TYR A 221 19.97 -4.55 13.43
N LEU A 222 20.40 -3.29 13.42
CA LEU A 222 21.40 -2.79 12.49
C LEU A 222 22.73 -3.55 12.64
N GLY A 223 23.19 -3.75 13.87
CA GLY A 223 24.40 -4.51 14.17
C GLY A 223 24.30 -5.96 13.65
N TYR A 224 23.17 -6.63 13.87
CA TYR A 224 22.92 -7.96 13.30
C TYR A 224 22.84 -7.95 11.77
N SER A 225 22.31 -6.91 11.16
CA SER A 225 22.29 -6.79 9.70
C SER A 225 23.71 -6.69 9.15
N TYR A 226 24.56 -5.88 9.76
CA TYR A 226 25.98 -5.79 9.39
C TYR A 226 26.75 -7.10 9.65
N LEU A 227 26.48 -7.77 10.78
CA LEU A 227 27.10 -9.08 11.10
C LEU A 227 26.78 -10.11 10.02
N ASN A 228 25.51 -10.22 9.61
CA ASN A 228 25.06 -11.14 8.57
C ASN A 228 25.61 -10.82 7.16
N MET A 229 26.21 -9.65 7.00
CA MET A 229 26.92 -9.23 5.78
C MET A 229 28.43 -9.37 5.87
N GLY A 230 28.97 -9.86 7.00
CA GLY A 230 30.41 -9.94 7.26
C GLY A 230 31.06 -8.59 7.56
N LEU A 231 30.30 -7.54 7.81
CA LEU A 231 30.77 -6.19 8.11
C LEU A 231 31.01 -6.02 9.62
N TYR A 232 31.92 -6.83 10.17
CA TYR A 232 32.14 -6.96 11.62
C TYR A 232 32.48 -5.65 12.31
N GLY A 233 33.30 -4.78 11.70
CA GLY A 233 33.62 -3.46 12.26
C GLY A 233 32.39 -2.56 12.38
N LYS A 234 31.53 -2.53 11.38
CA LYS A 234 30.27 -1.79 11.44
C LYS A 234 29.30 -2.36 12.47
N ALA A 235 29.23 -3.70 12.58
CA ALA A 235 28.40 -4.36 13.59
C ALA A 235 28.83 -3.96 15.01
N GLN A 236 30.14 -3.96 15.28
CA GLN A 236 30.69 -3.55 16.58
C GLN A 236 30.35 -2.10 16.90
N LEU A 237 30.50 -1.18 15.93
CA LEU A 237 30.18 0.25 16.12
C LEU A 237 28.68 0.45 16.38
N ALA A 238 27.81 -0.31 15.75
CA ALA A 238 26.37 -0.21 15.97
C ALA A 238 25.94 -0.66 17.38
N TRP A 239 26.73 -1.50 18.05
CA TRP A 239 26.42 -2.02 19.40
C TRP A 239 27.15 -1.26 20.54
N GLN A 240 27.94 -0.26 20.25
CA GLN A 240 28.58 0.63 21.22
C GLN A 240 27.70 1.84 21.57
#